data_1c6ce2684df6d864c4e1cb082739c870
#
_entry.id   1c6ce2684df6d864c4e1cb082739c870
#
_cell.length_a   1.000
_cell.length_b   1.000
_cell.length_c   1.000
_cell.angle_alpha   90.00
_cell.angle_beta   90.00
_cell.angle_gamma   90.00
#
_symmetry.space_group_name_H-M   'P 1'
#
loop_
_entity.id
_entity.type
_entity.pdbx_description
1 polymer ?
#
loop_
_entity_poly.entity_id
_entity_poly.type
_entity_poly.pdbx_seq_one_letter_code
_entity_poly.pdbx_strand_id
1 'polypeptide(L)'
;MPRAEVIETLCKEAAQQTAHGYQPNIGRKELRSAFAAWYREWYGVELDSDREILPLIGSKEGVMHVSMTFLNPGDAVLLPNPGYPTYRAVCKLLQAEMLEYELDEQNGWQPDFEALEKMDLSRVKLMWVNYPHMPTGAPAQKSTFEKLVDFGRRHGIVVCNDNPYSFILNDHPLSILSVPGAKDCCLELNSLSKSHNMPGWRIGMLAGNPEFVSWVVRLKSN
;
A
#
# COMPACT_ATOMS: atom_id res chain seq x y z
N MET A 1 -16.28 -2.46 17.34
CA MET A 1 -16.83 -3.64 16.62
C MET A 1 -17.22 -3.22 15.21
N PRO A 2 -17.15 -4.09 14.21
CA PRO A 2 -17.74 -3.83 12.90
C PRO A 2 -19.25 -3.52 13.05
N ARG A 3 -19.85 -2.92 12.04
CA ARG A 3 -21.30 -2.70 12.01
C ARG A 3 -22.05 -4.03 12.04
N ALA A 4 -23.23 -4.07 12.64
CA ALA A 4 -24.05 -5.28 12.77
C ALA A 4 -24.35 -5.91 11.39
N GLU A 5 -24.66 -5.09 10.40
CA GLU A 5 -24.98 -5.53 9.03
C GLU A 5 -23.82 -6.29 8.37
N VAL A 6 -22.57 -5.93 8.71
CA VAL A 6 -21.38 -6.63 8.21
C VAL A 6 -21.31 -8.04 8.79
N ILE A 7 -21.58 -8.17 10.10
CA ILE A 7 -21.56 -9.46 10.79
C ILE A 7 -22.70 -10.36 10.28
N GLU A 8 -23.90 -9.80 10.13
CA GLU A 8 -25.06 -10.52 9.60
C GLU A 8 -24.82 -11.02 8.17
N THR A 9 -24.22 -10.15 7.33
CA THR A 9 -23.86 -10.53 5.96
C THR A 9 -22.84 -11.66 5.96
N LEU A 10 -21.81 -11.63 6.81
CA LEU A 10 -20.84 -12.72 6.92
C LEU A 10 -21.52 -14.04 7.30
N CYS A 11 -22.39 -14.02 8.30
CA CYS A 11 -23.12 -15.23 8.73
C CYS A 11 -23.97 -15.79 7.58
N LYS A 12 -24.66 -14.92 6.83
CA LYS A 12 -25.47 -15.29 5.68
C LYS A 12 -24.63 -15.89 4.54
N GLU A 13 -23.51 -15.26 4.21
CA GLU A 13 -22.59 -15.75 3.16
C GLU A 13 -21.91 -17.05 3.58
N ALA A 14 -21.48 -17.17 4.83
CA ALA A 14 -20.87 -18.41 5.34
C ALA A 14 -21.83 -19.61 5.35
N ALA A 15 -23.12 -19.39 5.38
CA ALA A 15 -24.14 -20.45 5.29
C ALA A 15 -24.37 -20.98 3.86
N GLN A 16 -23.84 -20.32 2.84
CA GLN A 16 -24.00 -20.74 1.45
C GLN A 16 -23.04 -21.90 1.11
N GLN A 17 -23.54 -22.94 0.48
CA GLN A 17 -22.75 -24.12 0.08
C GLN A 17 -21.57 -23.76 -0.85
N THR A 18 -21.72 -22.73 -1.67
CA THR A 18 -20.70 -22.28 -2.63
C THR A 18 -19.61 -21.40 -2.01
N ALA A 19 -19.70 -21.02 -0.73
CA ALA A 19 -18.76 -20.13 -0.08
C ALA A 19 -17.44 -20.81 0.33
N HIS A 20 -17.37 -22.13 0.32
CA HIS A 20 -16.29 -22.94 0.92
C HIS A 20 -15.26 -23.47 -0.08
N GLY A 21 -15.45 -23.24 -1.36
CA GLY A 21 -14.51 -23.68 -2.40
C GLY A 21 -13.27 -22.80 -2.52
N TYR A 22 -12.26 -23.31 -3.21
CA TYR A 22 -11.09 -22.50 -3.58
C TYR A 22 -11.49 -21.27 -4.39
N GLN A 23 -10.85 -20.17 -4.10
CA GLN A 23 -11.05 -18.91 -4.81
C GLN A 23 -9.88 -18.66 -5.78
N PRO A 24 -10.08 -17.85 -6.84
CA PRO A 24 -8.98 -17.46 -7.73
C PRO A 24 -7.83 -16.78 -6.96
N ASN A 25 -6.58 -17.02 -7.37
CA ASN A 25 -5.40 -16.42 -6.72
C ASN A 25 -5.44 -14.89 -6.69
N ILE A 26 -6.05 -14.27 -7.70
CA ILE A 26 -6.27 -12.82 -7.76
C ILE A 26 -7.41 -12.35 -6.85
N GLY A 27 -8.11 -13.25 -6.18
CA GLY A 27 -9.26 -12.94 -5.34
C GLY A 27 -10.59 -12.83 -6.12
N ARG A 28 -11.71 -12.82 -5.39
CA ARG A 28 -13.05 -12.74 -5.98
C ARG A 28 -13.26 -11.43 -6.72
N LYS A 29 -13.93 -11.50 -7.86
CA LYS A 29 -14.24 -10.33 -8.71
C LYS A 29 -15.09 -9.30 -7.97
N GLU A 30 -16.08 -9.77 -7.21
CA GLU A 30 -16.98 -8.91 -6.45
C GLU A 30 -16.22 -8.05 -5.42
N LEU A 31 -15.23 -8.63 -4.73
CA LEU A 31 -14.39 -7.91 -3.77
C LEU A 31 -13.50 -6.88 -4.48
N ARG A 32 -12.88 -7.27 -5.60
CA ARG A 32 -12.04 -6.35 -6.39
C ARG A 32 -12.85 -5.19 -6.96
N SER A 33 -14.06 -5.46 -7.46
CA SER A 33 -14.98 -4.43 -7.96
C SER A 33 -15.46 -3.50 -6.84
N ALA A 34 -15.70 -4.02 -5.63
CA ALA A 34 -16.05 -3.22 -4.48
C ALA A 34 -14.90 -2.28 -4.05
N PHE A 35 -13.65 -2.76 -4.08
CA PHE A 35 -12.47 -1.90 -3.85
C PHE A 35 -12.31 -0.83 -4.93
N ALA A 36 -12.51 -1.17 -6.20
CA ALA A 36 -12.48 -0.18 -7.28
C ALA A 36 -13.54 0.92 -7.10
N ALA A 37 -14.77 0.53 -6.76
CA ALA A 37 -15.85 1.47 -6.48
C ALA A 37 -15.52 2.37 -5.28
N TRP A 38 -14.93 1.80 -4.23
CA TRP A 38 -14.51 2.55 -3.04
C TRP A 38 -13.41 3.57 -3.37
N TYR A 39 -12.41 3.21 -4.18
CA TYR A 39 -11.36 4.13 -4.61
C TYR A 39 -11.90 5.28 -5.45
N ARG A 40 -12.84 4.98 -6.35
CA ARG A 40 -13.52 6.01 -7.14
C ARG A 40 -14.32 6.97 -6.26
N GLU A 41 -15.09 6.45 -5.32
CA GLU A 41 -15.94 7.25 -4.43
C GLU A 41 -15.14 8.18 -3.52
N TRP A 42 -14.11 7.64 -2.87
CA TRP A 42 -13.42 8.35 -1.79
C TRP A 42 -12.15 9.07 -2.22
N TYR A 43 -11.47 8.60 -3.25
CA TYR A 43 -10.21 9.18 -3.70
C TYR A 43 -10.30 9.78 -5.12
N GLY A 44 -11.42 9.60 -5.83
CA GLY A 44 -11.55 9.98 -7.23
C GLY A 44 -10.63 9.20 -8.18
N VAL A 45 -10.23 7.99 -7.79
CA VAL A 45 -9.28 7.15 -8.54
C VAL A 45 -10.01 6.03 -9.26
N GLU A 46 -9.93 6.02 -10.58
CA GLU A 46 -10.43 4.90 -11.39
C GLU A 46 -9.39 3.76 -11.41
N LEU A 47 -9.81 2.57 -10.99
CA LEU A 47 -8.99 1.36 -10.99
C LEU A 47 -9.67 0.25 -11.81
N ASP A 48 -8.89 -0.41 -12.66
CA ASP A 48 -9.30 -1.65 -13.31
C ASP A 48 -9.29 -2.79 -12.28
N SER A 49 -10.48 -3.26 -11.91
CA SER A 49 -10.64 -4.32 -10.91
C SER A 49 -10.00 -5.65 -11.32
N ASP A 50 -9.74 -5.88 -12.61
CA ASP A 50 -9.16 -7.13 -13.10
C ASP A 50 -7.63 -7.10 -13.18
N ARG A 51 -7.01 -5.91 -13.19
CA ARG A 51 -5.57 -5.75 -13.41
C ARG A 51 -4.84 -4.93 -12.36
N GLU A 52 -5.53 -4.00 -11.68
CA GLU A 52 -4.91 -3.00 -10.82
C GLU A 52 -5.23 -3.22 -9.33
N ILE A 53 -5.92 -4.30 -8.97
CA ILE A 53 -6.31 -4.60 -7.59
C ILE A 53 -5.99 -6.06 -7.24
N LEU A 54 -5.34 -6.26 -6.09
CA LEU A 54 -5.10 -7.56 -5.49
C LEU A 54 -5.57 -7.55 -4.02
N PRO A 55 -6.62 -8.30 -3.65
CA PRO A 55 -6.99 -8.53 -2.26
C PRO A 55 -5.89 -9.24 -1.47
N LEU A 56 -5.73 -8.84 -0.22
CA LEU A 56 -4.70 -9.30 0.70
C LEU A 56 -5.29 -9.73 2.05
N ILE A 57 -4.58 -10.59 2.77
CA ILE A 57 -4.89 -10.96 4.15
C ILE A 57 -4.37 -9.86 5.10
N GLY A 58 -4.92 -8.63 4.93
CA GLY A 58 -4.45 -7.39 5.54
C GLY A 58 -3.23 -6.80 4.82
N SER A 59 -3.01 -5.47 4.97
CA SER A 59 -1.93 -4.75 4.28
C SER A 59 -0.52 -5.24 4.66
N LYS A 60 -0.35 -5.80 5.87
CA LYS A 60 0.94 -6.35 6.30
C LYS A 60 1.45 -7.49 5.42
N GLU A 61 0.55 -8.34 4.89
CA GLU A 61 0.90 -9.33 3.87
C GLU A 61 1.45 -8.65 2.62
N GLY A 62 0.84 -7.52 2.22
CA GLY A 62 1.31 -6.72 1.10
C GLY A 62 2.72 -6.18 1.28
N VAL A 63 3.08 -5.74 2.50
CA VAL A 63 4.47 -5.33 2.79
C VAL A 63 5.45 -6.44 2.47
N MET A 64 5.13 -7.68 2.86
CA MET A 64 5.98 -8.84 2.58
C MET A 64 6.06 -9.11 1.07
N HIS A 65 4.91 -9.25 0.40
CA HIS A 65 4.86 -9.63 -1.01
C HIS A 65 5.44 -8.56 -1.94
N VAL A 66 5.18 -7.27 -1.69
CA VAL A 66 5.78 -6.17 -2.46
C VAL A 66 7.30 -6.18 -2.27
N SER A 67 7.78 -6.26 -1.02
CA SER A 67 9.22 -6.31 -0.79
C SER A 67 9.89 -7.51 -1.46
N MET A 68 9.29 -8.71 -1.36
CA MET A 68 9.81 -9.92 -2.03
C MET A 68 9.81 -9.82 -3.57
N THR A 69 8.85 -9.06 -4.13
CA THR A 69 8.74 -8.90 -5.58
C THR A 69 9.82 -7.99 -6.15
N PHE A 70 10.19 -6.95 -5.42
CA PHE A 70 11.06 -5.88 -5.94
C PHE A 70 12.49 -5.89 -5.38
N LEU A 71 12.77 -6.68 -4.33
CA LEU A 71 14.07 -6.70 -3.67
C LEU A 71 14.74 -8.07 -3.76
N ASN A 72 15.98 -8.07 -4.22
CA ASN A 72 16.90 -9.19 -4.12
C ASN A 72 18.01 -8.86 -3.09
N PRO A 73 18.76 -9.86 -2.62
CA PRO A 73 19.93 -9.60 -1.80
C PRO A 73 20.90 -8.62 -2.49
N GLY A 74 21.24 -7.52 -1.80
CA GLY A 74 22.09 -6.46 -2.32
C GLY A 74 21.37 -5.31 -3.04
N ASP A 75 20.08 -5.41 -3.34
CA ASP A 75 19.29 -4.25 -3.70
C ASP A 75 19.09 -3.33 -2.49
N ALA A 76 18.86 -2.04 -2.73
CA ALA A 76 18.59 -1.07 -1.67
C ALA A 76 17.09 -0.68 -1.64
N VAL A 77 16.63 -0.29 -0.46
CA VAL A 77 15.27 0.17 -0.19
C VAL A 77 15.28 1.42 0.66
N LEU A 78 14.49 2.42 0.29
CA LEU A 78 14.28 3.63 1.10
C LEU A 78 13.18 3.39 2.14
N LEU A 79 13.50 3.65 3.41
CA LEU A 79 12.60 3.46 4.55
C LEU A 79 12.45 4.75 5.37
N PRO A 80 11.20 5.10 5.81
CA PRO A 80 10.99 6.26 6.67
C PRO A 80 11.54 6.02 8.07
N ASN A 81 12.15 7.04 8.67
CA ASN A 81 12.56 7.06 10.06
C ASN A 81 12.04 8.34 10.75
N PRO A 82 11.13 8.26 11.74
CA PRO A 82 10.49 7.02 12.24
C PRO A 82 9.60 6.35 11.21
N GLY A 83 9.31 5.05 11.37
CA GLY A 83 8.47 4.29 10.45
C GLY A 83 7.96 2.98 11.03
N TYR A 84 7.07 2.33 10.29
CA TYR A 84 6.48 1.07 10.71
C TYR A 84 7.52 -0.06 10.78
N PRO A 85 7.71 -0.71 11.96
CA PRO A 85 8.81 -1.67 12.16
C PRO A 85 8.82 -2.85 11.20
N THR A 86 7.68 -3.18 10.60
CA THR A 86 7.56 -4.30 9.67
C THR A 86 8.40 -4.08 8.41
N TYR A 87 8.56 -2.84 7.93
CA TYR A 87 9.41 -2.57 6.75
C TYR A 87 10.84 -3.03 6.98
N ARG A 88 11.45 -2.62 8.11
CA ARG A 88 12.81 -3.04 8.48
C ARG A 88 12.93 -4.55 8.64
N ALA A 89 11.93 -5.17 9.31
CA ALA A 89 11.96 -6.61 9.56
C ALA A 89 11.94 -7.41 8.26
N VAL A 90 11.10 -7.02 7.30
CA VAL A 90 11.00 -7.70 6.00
C VAL A 90 12.25 -7.46 5.17
N CYS A 91 12.77 -6.22 5.09
CA CYS A 91 13.98 -5.91 4.33
C CYS A 91 15.21 -6.65 4.88
N LYS A 92 15.31 -6.76 6.22
CA LYS A 92 16.35 -7.56 6.86
C LYS A 92 16.26 -9.05 6.50
N LEU A 93 15.03 -9.60 6.46
CA LEU A 93 14.81 -10.98 6.04
C LEU A 93 15.25 -11.22 4.60
N LEU A 94 15.03 -10.25 3.71
CA LEU A 94 15.39 -10.30 2.30
C LEU A 94 16.87 -9.95 2.02
N GLN A 95 17.63 -9.60 3.05
CA GLN A 95 19.03 -9.16 2.92
C GLN A 95 19.19 -7.94 2.01
N ALA A 96 18.17 -7.07 1.95
CA ALA A 96 18.21 -5.81 1.24
C ALA A 96 18.92 -4.75 2.09
N GLU A 97 19.68 -3.86 1.44
CA GLU A 97 20.27 -2.69 2.09
C GLU A 97 19.19 -1.66 2.43
N MET A 98 19.15 -1.24 3.68
CA MET A 98 18.18 -0.27 4.17
C MET A 98 18.80 1.13 4.21
N LEU A 99 18.31 2.01 3.34
CA LEU A 99 18.64 3.43 3.34
C LEU A 99 17.48 4.18 4.02
N GLU A 100 17.77 4.74 5.20
CA GLU A 100 16.75 5.46 5.95
C GLU A 100 16.74 6.93 5.58
N TYR A 101 15.53 7.48 5.38
CA TYR A 101 15.34 8.90 5.24
C TYR A 101 14.61 9.44 6.48
N GLU A 102 15.15 10.52 7.03
CA GLU A 102 14.63 11.13 8.25
C GLU A 102 13.35 11.91 7.97
N LEU A 103 12.39 11.73 8.87
CA LEU A 103 11.19 12.55 8.97
C LEU A 103 11.26 13.31 10.28
N ASP A 104 11.08 14.62 10.25
CA ASP A 104 11.10 15.45 11.44
C ASP A 104 9.86 16.35 11.57
N GLU A 105 9.63 16.83 12.78
CA GLU A 105 8.50 17.66 13.10
C GLU A 105 8.58 19.05 12.42
N GLN A 106 9.77 19.58 12.24
CA GLN A 106 9.98 20.91 11.64
C GLN A 106 9.54 20.93 10.17
N ASN A 107 9.69 19.77 9.47
CA ASN A 107 9.21 19.57 8.12
C ASN A 107 7.82 18.90 8.07
N GLY A 108 7.05 18.94 9.17
CA GLY A 108 5.72 18.33 9.25
C GLY A 108 5.71 16.83 8.96
N TRP A 109 6.80 16.14 9.27
CA TRP A 109 6.99 14.70 9.03
C TRP A 109 6.90 14.31 7.55
N GLN A 110 7.32 15.21 6.65
CA GLN A 110 7.38 14.94 5.21
C GLN A 110 8.82 14.63 4.79
N PRO A 111 9.03 13.84 3.72
CA PRO A 111 10.37 13.56 3.21
C PRO A 111 11.10 14.84 2.76
N ASP A 112 12.36 14.95 3.10
CA ASP A 112 13.26 15.96 2.54
C ASP A 112 13.80 15.45 1.19
N PHE A 113 13.21 15.95 0.10
CA PHE A 113 13.60 15.54 -1.24
C PHE A 113 15.00 16.01 -1.63
N GLU A 114 15.48 17.13 -1.07
CA GLU A 114 16.85 17.57 -1.33
C GLU A 114 17.88 16.63 -0.68
N ALA A 115 17.57 16.11 0.50
CA ALA A 115 18.38 15.09 1.15
C ALA A 115 18.33 13.75 0.40
N LEU A 116 17.14 13.33 -0.06
CA LEU A 116 16.97 12.11 -0.86
C LEU A 116 17.79 12.15 -2.16
N GLU A 117 17.81 13.28 -2.86
CA GLU A 117 18.59 13.45 -4.11
C GLU A 117 20.12 13.35 -3.90
N LYS A 118 20.61 13.54 -2.67
CA LYS A 118 22.03 13.42 -2.34
C LYS A 118 22.45 11.99 -1.98
N MET A 119 21.50 11.08 -1.82
CA MET A 119 21.78 9.69 -1.49
C MET A 119 22.27 8.92 -2.73
N ASP A 120 23.00 7.84 -2.52
CA ASP A 120 23.29 6.89 -3.62
C ASP A 120 22.04 6.03 -3.90
N LEU A 121 21.33 6.38 -4.95
CA LEU A 121 20.10 5.73 -5.37
C LEU A 121 20.33 4.61 -6.40
N SER A 122 21.57 4.34 -6.80
CA SER A 122 21.89 3.43 -7.91
C SER A 122 21.36 2.01 -7.75
N ARG A 123 21.22 1.53 -6.52
CA ARG A 123 20.71 0.19 -6.17
C ARG A 123 19.31 0.22 -5.57
N VAL A 124 18.69 1.39 -5.42
CA VAL A 124 17.35 1.52 -4.83
C VAL A 124 16.31 1.03 -5.82
N LYS A 125 15.48 0.07 -5.37
CA LYS A 125 14.38 -0.50 -6.17
C LYS A 125 13.01 -0.12 -5.63
N LEU A 126 12.90 0.10 -4.33
CA LEU A 126 11.65 0.31 -3.63
C LEU A 126 11.80 1.44 -2.61
N MET A 127 10.77 2.27 -2.50
CA MET A 127 10.61 3.26 -1.43
C MET A 127 9.29 3.01 -0.70
N TRP A 128 9.37 2.75 0.59
CA TRP A 128 8.19 2.70 1.45
C TRP A 128 7.87 4.08 1.96
N VAL A 129 6.60 4.47 1.82
CA VAL A 129 6.01 5.65 2.45
C VAL A 129 4.74 5.25 3.17
N ASN A 130 4.31 6.03 4.16
CA ASN A 130 3.12 5.71 4.94
C ASN A 130 2.40 7.02 5.30
N TYR A 131 1.35 7.33 4.57
CA TYR A 131 0.53 8.52 4.83
C TYR A 131 -0.96 8.20 4.75
N PRO A 132 -1.76 8.60 5.80
CA PRO A 132 -1.34 9.26 7.06
C PRO A 132 -0.29 8.46 7.81
N HIS A 133 0.71 9.16 8.37
CA HIS A 133 1.95 8.57 8.86
C HIS A 133 1.81 7.91 10.24
N MET A 134 2.36 6.74 10.39
CA MET A 134 2.50 6.04 11.68
C MET A 134 3.99 5.99 12.05
N PRO A 135 4.40 6.48 13.23
CA PRO A 135 3.57 6.71 14.42
C PRO A 135 3.12 8.16 14.65
N THR A 136 3.49 9.13 13.82
CA THR A 136 3.34 10.56 14.11
C THR A 136 1.93 11.11 13.92
N GLY A 137 1.09 10.44 13.11
CA GLY A 137 -0.23 10.92 12.73
C GLY A 137 -0.23 12.03 11.66
N ALA A 138 0.94 12.36 11.10
CA ALA A 138 1.03 13.39 10.06
C ALA A 138 0.14 13.05 8.86
N PRO A 139 -0.66 14.02 8.37
CA PRO A 139 -1.57 13.78 7.27
C PRO A 139 -0.84 13.60 5.93
N ALA A 140 -1.50 12.92 5.00
CA ALA A 140 -1.08 12.92 3.60
C ALA A 140 -1.20 14.35 3.03
N GLN A 141 -0.23 14.75 2.22
CA GLN A 141 -0.25 16.02 1.48
C GLN A 141 -0.18 15.74 -0.02
N LYS A 142 -1.04 16.39 -0.79
CA LYS A 142 -1.04 16.24 -2.25
C LYS A 142 0.31 16.60 -2.86
N SER A 143 0.90 17.69 -2.41
CA SER A 143 2.22 18.15 -2.86
C SER A 143 3.34 17.15 -2.57
N THR A 144 3.26 16.43 -1.45
CA THR A 144 4.22 15.37 -1.13
C THR A 144 4.02 14.18 -2.07
N PHE A 145 2.79 13.78 -2.34
CA PHE A 145 2.52 12.70 -3.30
C PHE A 145 2.98 13.07 -4.71
N GLU A 146 2.77 14.32 -5.15
CA GLU A 146 3.27 14.80 -6.45
C GLU A 146 4.80 14.68 -6.54
N LYS A 147 5.52 15.09 -5.50
CA LYS A 147 6.99 14.96 -5.43
C LYS A 147 7.45 13.50 -5.38
N LEU A 148 6.74 12.63 -4.65
CA LEU A 148 7.05 11.20 -4.59
C LEU A 148 6.87 10.51 -5.94
N VAL A 149 5.81 10.83 -6.67
CA VAL A 149 5.56 10.30 -8.03
C VAL A 149 6.65 10.77 -8.99
N ASP A 150 7.01 12.06 -8.96
CA ASP A 150 8.10 12.60 -9.78
C ASP A 150 9.44 11.92 -9.45
N PHE A 151 9.76 11.80 -8.17
CA PHE A 151 10.97 11.13 -7.68
C PHE A 151 11.04 9.67 -8.15
N GLY A 152 9.96 8.90 -7.93
CA GLY A 152 9.90 7.50 -8.36
C GLY A 152 10.11 7.33 -9.87
N ARG A 153 9.46 8.20 -10.68
CA ARG A 153 9.59 8.16 -12.14
C ARG A 153 11.01 8.52 -12.62
N ARG A 154 11.62 9.57 -12.06
CA ARG A 154 12.97 10.02 -12.47
C ARG A 154 14.04 8.98 -12.15
N HIS A 155 13.92 8.31 -11.03
CA HIS A 155 14.94 7.36 -10.55
C HIS A 155 14.61 5.89 -10.88
N GLY A 156 13.44 5.60 -11.48
CA GLY A 156 13.01 4.22 -11.74
C GLY A 156 12.76 3.42 -10.45
N ILE A 157 12.35 4.11 -9.38
CA ILE A 157 12.08 3.54 -8.05
C ILE A 157 10.58 3.29 -7.90
N VAL A 158 10.19 2.09 -7.47
CA VAL A 158 8.80 1.80 -7.11
C VAL A 158 8.48 2.47 -5.78
N VAL A 159 7.48 3.34 -5.75
CA VAL A 159 6.99 3.96 -4.51
C VAL A 159 5.74 3.23 -4.03
N CYS A 160 5.76 2.69 -2.82
CA CYS A 160 4.60 2.03 -2.23
C CYS A 160 4.11 2.81 -1.00
N ASN A 161 2.90 3.36 -1.08
CA ASN A 161 2.25 4.03 0.04
C ASN A 161 1.41 3.03 0.84
N ASP A 162 1.74 2.84 2.12
CA ASP A 162 0.92 2.07 3.06
C ASP A 162 -0.12 3.01 3.70
N ASN A 163 -1.38 2.88 3.29
CA ASN A 163 -2.47 3.81 3.58
C ASN A 163 -3.63 3.21 4.42
N PRO A 164 -3.37 2.58 5.57
CA PRO A 164 -4.44 2.01 6.39
C PRO A 164 -5.20 3.03 7.24
N TYR A 165 -4.68 4.26 7.37
CA TYR A 165 -5.19 5.28 8.28
C TYR A 165 -5.97 6.40 7.59
N SER A 166 -6.21 6.30 6.29
CA SER A 166 -6.79 7.37 5.46
C SER A 166 -8.10 7.94 5.98
N PHE A 167 -8.90 7.12 6.67
CA PHE A 167 -10.21 7.50 7.21
C PHE A 167 -10.22 7.71 8.74
N ILE A 168 -9.06 7.72 9.40
CA ILE A 168 -9.01 7.92 10.84
C ILE A 168 -8.88 9.40 11.14
N LEU A 169 -9.93 9.98 11.74
CA LEU A 169 -10.00 11.43 12.09
C LEU A 169 -9.64 12.31 10.89
N ASN A 170 -10.09 11.94 9.70
CA ASN A 170 -9.74 12.61 8.45
C ASN A 170 -10.94 12.63 7.50
N ASP A 171 -11.44 13.83 7.22
CA ASP A 171 -12.59 14.07 6.35
C ASP A 171 -12.19 14.20 4.86
N HIS A 172 -10.89 14.31 4.58
CA HIS A 172 -10.34 14.49 3.24
C HIS A 172 -9.28 13.43 2.93
N PRO A 173 -9.68 12.15 2.78
CA PRO A 173 -8.74 11.07 2.51
C PRO A 173 -8.06 11.29 1.16
N LEU A 174 -6.75 11.02 1.12
CA LEU A 174 -5.93 11.11 -0.09
C LEU A 174 -5.30 9.76 -0.43
N SER A 175 -5.18 9.50 -1.73
CA SER A 175 -4.43 8.37 -2.28
C SER A 175 -3.28 8.88 -3.15
N ILE A 176 -2.11 8.25 -3.07
CA ILE A 176 -1.00 8.56 -3.98
C ILE A 176 -1.41 8.30 -5.44
N LEU A 177 -2.31 7.34 -5.67
CA LEU A 177 -2.80 7.00 -7.00
C LEU A 177 -3.69 8.08 -7.63
N SER A 178 -4.11 9.10 -6.86
CA SER A 178 -4.83 10.27 -7.40
C SER A 178 -3.91 11.25 -8.13
N VAL A 179 -2.60 11.11 -7.98
CA VAL A 179 -1.62 11.97 -8.68
C VAL A 179 -1.47 11.53 -10.13
N PRO A 180 -1.53 12.45 -11.10
CA PRO A 180 -1.27 12.12 -12.50
C PRO A 180 0.10 11.44 -12.69
N GLY A 181 0.11 10.31 -13.41
CA GLY A 181 1.33 9.51 -13.64
C GLY A 181 1.72 8.59 -12.47
N ALA A 182 0.98 8.57 -11.36
CA ALA A 182 1.29 7.67 -10.25
C ALA A 182 1.30 6.19 -10.66
N LYS A 183 0.41 5.79 -11.55
CA LYS A 183 0.37 4.40 -12.04
C LYS A 183 1.59 3.98 -12.85
N ASP A 184 2.50 4.89 -13.19
CA ASP A 184 3.76 4.53 -13.87
C ASP A 184 4.77 3.89 -12.89
N CYS A 185 4.74 4.28 -11.60
CA CYS A 185 5.74 3.85 -10.62
C CYS A 185 5.19 3.57 -9.22
N CYS A 186 3.89 3.75 -8.97
CA CYS A 186 3.36 3.64 -7.62
C CYS A 186 2.48 2.41 -7.40
N LEU A 187 2.54 1.93 -6.17
CA LEU A 187 1.61 1.00 -5.54
C LEU A 187 1.05 1.63 -4.27
N GLU A 188 -0.15 1.22 -3.88
CA GLU A 188 -0.75 1.59 -2.60
C GLU A 188 -1.35 0.37 -1.91
N LEU A 189 -1.01 0.21 -0.62
CA LEU A 189 -1.66 -0.74 0.27
C LEU A 189 -2.80 -0.05 1.02
N ASN A 190 -3.93 -0.73 1.17
CA ASN A 190 -5.02 -0.28 2.00
C ASN A 190 -5.57 -1.43 2.86
N SER A 191 -6.30 -1.10 3.93
CA SER A 191 -6.75 -2.09 4.90
C SER A 191 -8.06 -1.68 5.56
N LEU A 192 -8.96 -2.64 5.75
CA LEU A 192 -10.18 -2.44 6.52
C LEU A 192 -9.95 -2.56 8.04
N SER A 193 -8.73 -2.90 8.46
CA SER A 193 -8.39 -3.12 9.88
C SER A 193 -8.65 -1.89 10.75
N LYS A 194 -8.39 -0.68 10.21
CA LYS A 194 -8.51 0.58 10.96
C LYS A 194 -9.80 1.31 10.60
N SER A 195 -10.00 1.59 9.33
CA SER A 195 -11.16 2.35 8.83
C SER A 195 -12.51 1.71 9.14
N HIS A 196 -12.59 0.38 9.15
CA HIS A 196 -13.82 -0.38 9.35
C HIS A 196 -13.85 -1.14 10.69
N ASN A 197 -12.85 -0.90 11.54
CA ASN A 197 -12.70 -1.61 12.82
C ASN A 197 -12.71 -3.15 12.69
N MET A 198 -12.03 -3.65 11.65
CA MET A 198 -12.01 -5.08 11.27
C MET A 198 -10.58 -5.68 11.33
N PRO A 199 -9.77 -5.45 12.40
CA PRO A 199 -8.39 -5.95 12.42
C PRO A 199 -8.30 -7.48 12.40
N GLY A 200 -9.23 -8.18 13.03
CA GLY A 200 -9.28 -9.63 13.09
C GLY A 200 -9.74 -10.30 11.78
N TRP A 201 -10.39 -9.56 10.89
CA TRP A 201 -10.92 -10.10 9.63
C TRP A 201 -9.86 -10.28 8.55
N ARG A 202 -8.71 -9.67 8.71
CA ARG A 202 -7.56 -9.79 7.83
C ARG A 202 -7.89 -9.44 6.38
N ILE A 203 -8.50 -8.27 6.16
CA ILE A 203 -8.87 -7.78 4.82
C ILE A 203 -8.06 -6.52 4.50
N GLY A 204 -7.37 -6.56 3.38
CA GLY A 204 -6.65 -5.45 2.78
C GLY A 204 -6.56 -5.61 1.29
N MET A 205 -5.87 -4.70 0.64
CA MET A 205 -5.62 -4.75 -0.79
C MET A 205 -4.32 -4.08 -1.16
N LEU A 206 -3.78 -4.47 -2.29
CA LEU A 206 -2.78 -3.75 -3.08
C LEU A 206 -3.47 -3.17 -4.31
N ALA A 207 -3.17 -1.92 -4.64
CA ALA A 207 -3.61 -1.28 -5.87
C ALA A 207 -2.48 -0.53 -6.55
N GLY A 208 -2.58 -0.30 -7.87
CA GLY A 208 -1.66 0.56 -8.61
C GLY A 208 -1.28 0.03 -9.98
N ASN A 209 -0.01 0.19 -10.34
CA ASN A 209 0.52 -0.23 -11.63
C ASN A 209 0.12 -1.68 -11.97
N PRO A 210 -0.55 -1.94 -13.11
CA PRO A 210 -1.08 -3.28 -13.43
C PRO A 210 0.03 -4.32 -13.66
N GLU A 211 1.19 -3.92 -14.14
CA GLU A 211 2.32 -4.82 -14.32
C GLU A 211 2.92 -5.22 -12.97
N PHE A 212 3.10 -4.26 -12.07
CA PHE A 212 3.59 -4.51 -10.70
C PHE A 212 2.63 -5.42 -9.92
N VAL A 213 1.33 -5.12 -10.01
CA VAL A 213 0.29 -5.98 -9.41
C VAL A 213 0.39 -7.41 -9.96
N SER A 214 0.58 -7.57 -11.28
CA SER A 214 0.77 -8.88 -11.92
C SER A 214 1.99 -9.64 -11.36
N TRP A 215 3.11 -8.96 -11.12
CA TRP A 215 4.30 -9.58 -10.52
C TRP A 215 4.06 -10.04 -9.09
N VAL A 216 3.37 -9.20 -8.29
CA VAL A 216 2.99 -9.56 -6.90
C VAL A 216 2.01 -10.75 -6.89
N VAL A 217 1.05 -10.80 -7.83
CA VAL A 217 0.14 -11.97 -8.00
C VAL A 217 0.93 -13.24 -8.27
N ARG A 218 1.91 -13.21 -9.17
CA ARG A 218 2.76 -14.38 -9.48
C ARG A 218 3.49 -14.88 -8.24
N LEU A 219 4.09 -13.97 -7.47
CA LEU A 219 4.77 -14.32 -6.23
C LEU A 219 3.82 -14.93 -5.20
N LYS A 220 2.66 -14.29 -4.98
CA LYS A 220 1.66 -14.74 -4.00
C LYS A 220 1.06 -16.11 -4.35
N SER A 221 1.05 -16.47 -5.62
CA SER A 221 0.41 -17.70 -6.13
C SER A 221 1.31 -18.94 -6.08
N ASN A 222 2.60 -18.77 -5.78
CA ASN A 222 3.58 -19.84 -5.67
C ASN A 222 4.07 -19.98 -4.22
#